data_3dc1915186ebaa795c39ba6f5b121a3e
#
_entry.id   3dc1915186ebaa795c39ba6f5b121a3e
#
_cell.length_a   1.000
_cell.length_b   1.000
_cell.length_c   1.000
_cell.angle_alpha   90.00
_cell.angle_beta   90.00
_cell.angle_gamma   90.00
#
_symmetry.space_group_name_H-M   'P 1'
#
loop_
_entity.id
_entity.type
_entity.pdbx_description
1 polymer ?
#
loop_
_entity_poly.entity_id
_entity_poly.type
_entity_poly.pdbx_seq_one_letter_code
_entity_poly.pdbx_strand_id
1 'polypeptide(L)'
;MLTIRDTAIALALFVAATPALAGSMVKVVESGEAGEPMTLTMDQTTVPAGDTTFMVHNDATTEEHEMVLVKLKSPDQTLTVVKAKHRVDEKTLKSLGEVADLKPGADGQLKAKLVPGTYMLFCNIKGHYEAGMHATLTVTK
;
A
#
# COMPACT_ATOMS: atom_id res chain seq x y z
N MET A 1 -22.51 -54.20 -50.29
CA MET A 1 -22.70 -52.77 -50.01
C MET A 1 -22.29 -52.47 -48.57
N LEU A 2 -21.12 -51.91 -48.39
CA LEU A 2 -20.56 -51.61 -47.07
C LEU A 2 -20.73 -50.13 -46.81
N THR A 3 -21.53 -49.74 -45.82
CA THR A 3 -21.79 -48.35 -45.44
C THR A 3 -20.75 -47.97 -44.36
N ILE A 4 -19.82 -47.04 -44.69
CA ILE A 4 -18.89 -46.43 -43.78
C ILE A 4 -19.63 -45.34 -43.00
N ARG A 5 -19.68 -45.47 -41.66
CA ARG A 5 -20.23 -44.45 -40.77
C ARG A 5 -19.09 -43.55 -40.33
N ASP A 6 -19.06 -42.33 -40.84
CA ASP A 6 -18.14 -41.31 -40.40
C ASP A 6 -18.46 -40.86 -38.97
N THR A 7 -17.58 -41.15 -38.03
CA THR A 7 -17.69 -40.69 -36.65
C THR A 7 -16.87 -39.39 -36.53
N ALA A 8 -17.56 -38.23 -36.55
CA ALA A 8 -16.93 -36.94 -36.29
C ALA A 8 -16.63 -36.82 -34.79
N ILE A 9 -15.34 -36.78 -34.43
CA ILE A 9 -14.88 -36.50 -33.06
C ILE A 9 -14.80 -35.00 -32.90
N ALA A 10 -15.74 -34.41 -32.15
CA ALA A 10 -15.72 -33.03 -31.78
C ALA A 10 -14.70 -32.82 -30.64
N LEU A 11 -13.58 -32.16 -30.95
CA LEU A 11 -12.57 -31.79 -29.97
C LEU A 11 -13.06 -30.52 -29.23
N ALA A 12 -13.55 -30.67 -27.99
CA ALA A 12 -13.94 -29.56 -27.14
C ALA A 12 -12.67 -28.90 -26.57
N LEU A 13 -12.35 -27.68 -27.03
CA LEU A 13 -11.33 -26.84 -26.42
C LEU A 13 -11.85 -26.32 -25.05
N PHE A 14 -11.34 -26.85 -23.98
CA PHE A 14 -11.51 -26.26 -22.65
C PHE A 14 -10.57 -25.04 -22.51
N VAL A 15 -11.13 -23.85 -22.65
CA VAL A 15 -10.43 -22.62 -22.29
C VAL A 15 -10.51 -22.49 -20.76
N ALA A 16 -9.42 -22.83 -20.08
CA ALA A 16 -9.29 -22.58 -18.66
C ALA A 16 -9.20 -21.05 -18.43
N ALA A 17 -10.27 -20.46 -17.93
CA ALA A 17 -10.25 -19.07 -17.46
C ALA A 17 -9.35 -19.01 -16.22
N THR A 18 -8.18 -18.38 -16.34
CA THR A 18 -7.35 -18.05 -15.18
C THR A 18 -8.10 -16.99 -14.35
N PRO A 19 -8.33 -17.21 -13.05
CA PRO A 19 -8.92 -16.18 -12.22
C PRO A 19 -8.00 -14.97 -12.22
N ALA A 20 -8.49 -13.82 -12.65
CA ALA A 20 -7.83 -12.55 -12.43
C ALA A 20 -7.74 -12.35 -10.92
N LEU A 21 -6.54 -12.32 -10.36
CA LEU A 21 -6.33 -11.97 -8.96
C LEU A 21 -6.83 -10.53 -8.78
N ALA A 22 -7.96 -10.38 -8.09
CA ALA A 22 -8.41 -9.06 -7.66
C ALA A 22 -7.31 -8.44 -6.81
N GLY A 23 -6.92 -7.19 -7.12
CA GLY A 23 -5.88 -6.49 -6.37
C GLY A 23 -6.23 -6.36 -4.88
N SER A 24 -5.21 -6.28 -4.03
CA SER A 24 -5.40 -6.06 -2.59
C SER A 24 -5.93 -4.65 -2.32
N MET A 25 -6.77 -4.52 -1.29
CA MET A 25 -7.24 -3.22 -0.80
C MET A 25 -6.85 -3.10 0.67
N VAL A 26 -6.07 -2.07 1.02
CA VAL A 26 -5.63 -1.76 2.38
C VAL A 26 -6.26 -0.45 2.81
N LYS A 27 -7.00 -0.49 3.90
CA LYS A 27 -7.55 0.72 4.54
C LYS A 27 -6.51 1.26 5.51
N VAL A 28 -6.19 2.53 5.37
CA VAL A 28 -5.23 3.26 6.21
C VAL A 28 -5.96 4.38 6.91
N VAL A 29 -5.74 4.50 8.21
CA VAL A 29 -6.26 5.61 9.01
C VAL A 29 -5.09 6.34 9.64
N GLU A 30 -5.03 7.64 9.41
CA GLU A 30 -4.09 8.57 9.99
C GLU A 30 -4.79 9.41 11.04
N SER A 31 -4.30 9.37 12.29
CA SER A 31 -4.92 10.03 13.43
C SER A 31 -3.88 10.73 14.29
N GLY A 32 -4.28 11.82 14.89
CA GLY A 32 -3.48 12.57 15.87
C GLY A 32 -3.50 14.06 15.59
N GLU A 33 -3.26 14.81 16.65
CA GLU A 33 -3.25 16.28 16.66
C GLU A 33 -1.88 16.78 17.10
N ALA A 34 -1.57 18.05 16.82
CA ALA A 34 -0.31 18.66 17.22
C ALA A 34 -0.07 18.54 18.74
N GLY A 35 1.11 18.04 19.12
CA GLY A 35 1.50 17.84 20.52
C GLY A 35 0.98 16.56 21.19
N GLU A 36 0.22 15.76 20.46
CA GLU A 36 -0.29 14.47 20.91
C GLU A 36 0.40 13.30 20.16
N PRO A 37 0.34 12.06 20.68
CA PRO A 37 0.80 10.90 19.92
C PRO A 37 0.03 10.78 18.60
N MET A 38 0.76 10.51 17.53
CA MET A 38 0.19 10.34 16.19
C MET A 38 0.29 8.89 15.76
N THR A 39 -0.69 8.42 15.01
CA THR A 39 -0.76 7.02 14.56
C THR A 39 -1.10 6.92 13.08
N LEU A 40 -0.51 5.93 12.43
CA LEU A 40 -0.91 5.43 11.14
C LEU A 40 -1.24 3.94 11.32
N THR A 41 -2.47 3.56 11.08
CA THR A 41 -2.94 2.19 11.25
C THR A 41 -3.46 1.61 9.94
N MET A 42 -3.41 0.30 9.81
CA MET A 42 -3.90 -0.44 8.65
C MET A 42 -4.81 -1.58 9.08
N ASP A 43 -5.83 -1.88 8.29
CA ASP A 43 -6.71 -3.04 8.50
C ASP A 43 -6.03 -4.37 8.18
N GLN A 44 -4.96 -4.36 7.37
CA GLN A 44 -4.11 -5.50 7.05
C GLN A 44 -2.65 -5.07 7.01
N THR A 45 -1.78 -5.84 7.64
CA THR A 45 -0.33 -5.62 7.67
C THR A 45 0.44 -6.59 6.76
N THR A 46 -0.30 -7.49 6.08
CA THR A 46 0.26 -8.45 5.13
C THR A 46 -0.67 -8.60 3.94
N VAL A 47 -0.10 -8.48 2.73
CA VAL A 47 -0.83 -8.65 1.47
C VAL A 47 0.00 -9.47 0.48
N PRO A 48 -0.61 -10.17 -0.49
CA PRO A 48 0.12 -10.80 -1.58
C PRO A 48 0.73 -9.75 -2.53
N ALA A 49 1.77 -10.16 -3.26
CA ALA A 49 2.34 -9.34 -4.34
C ALA A 49 1.31 -9.09 -5.44
N GLY A 50 1.36 -7.92 -6.05
CA GLY A 50 0.45 -7.53 -7.12
C GLY A 50 -0.07 -6.11 -6.96
N ASP A 51 -1.18 -5.83 -7.64
CA ASP A 51 -1.82 -4.53 -7.58
C ASP A 51 -2.46 -4.33 -6.20
N THR A 52 -2.11 -3.22 -5.55
CA THR A 52 -2.61 -2.87 -4.21
C THR A 52 -3.14 -1.45 -4.24
N THR A 53 -4.32 -1.26 -3.67
CA THR A 53 -4.94 0.04 -3.49
C THR A 53 -4.97 0.38 -2.01
N PHE A 54 -4.35 1.50 -1.63
CA PHE A 54 -4.41 2.07 -0.30
C PHE A 54 -5.54 3.10 -0.28
N MET A 55 -6.51 2.91 0.61
CA MET A 55 -7.58 3.86 0.88
C MET A 55 -7.24 4.56 2.19
N VAL A 56 -6.87 5.84 2.10
CA VAL A 56 -6.32 6.60 3.24
C VAL A 56 -7.36 7.59 3.74
N HIS A 57 -7.64 7.56 5.02
CA HIS A 57 -8.54 8.49 5.70
C HIS A 57 -7.77 9.28 6.77
N ASN A 58 -7.93 10.59 6.78
CA ASN A 58 -7.43 11.44 7.85
C ASN A 58 -8.54 11.63 8.89
N ASP A 59 -8.39 10.99 10.04
CA ASP A 59 -9.34 11.02 11.18
C ASP A 59 -9.05 12.17 12.18
N ALA A 60 -8.06 13.02 11.89
CA ALA A 60 -7.78 14.21 12.71
C ALA A 60 -8.89 15.25 12.56
N THR A 61 -9.02 16.11 13.57
CA THR A 61 -10.00 17.22 13.58
C THR A 61 -9.40 18.52 13.10
N THR A 62 -8.10 18.73 13.28
CA THR A 62 -7.41 19.99 12.94
C THR A 62 -6.14 19.78 12.11
N GLU A 63 -5.48 18.61 12.23
CA GLU A 63 -4.20 18.37 11.59
C GLU A 63 -4.34 17.79 10.18
N GLU A 64 -3.50 18.30 9.30
CA GLU A 64 -3.30 17.76 7.95
C GLU A 64 -2.30 16.60 7.99
N HIS A 65 -2.56 15.55 7.22
CA HIS A 65 -1.68 14.39 7.11
C HIS A 65 -1.33 14.07 5.66
N GLU A 66 -0.34 13.21 5.48
CA GLU A 66 0.04 12.64 4.20
C GLU A 66 0.54 11.21 4.39
N MET A 67 0.34 10.36 3.41
CA MET A 67 0.88 9.00 3.43
C MET A 67 1.89 8.80 2.32
N VAL A 68 3.14 8.57 2.69
CA VAL A 68 4.23 8.20 1.77
C VAL A 68 4.46 6.69 1.85
N LEU A 69 4.53 6.02 0.69
CA LEU A 69 4.82 4.58 0.59
C LEU A 69 6.24 4.35 0.09
N VAL A 70 7.06 3.63 0.86
CA VAL A 70 8.43 3.27 0.49
C VAL A 70 8.70 1.78 0.66
N LYS A 71 9.56 1.23 -0.21
CA LYS A 71 10.08 -0.13 -0.02
C LYS A 71 11.34 -0.08 0.84
N LEU A 72 11.37 -0.86 1.91
CA LEU A 72 12.54 -1.01 2.78
C LEU A 72 13.57 -1.96 2.17
N LYS A 73 14.84 -1.74 2.47
CA LYS A 73 15.96 -2.64 2.08
C LYS A 73 16.02 -3.89 2.97
N SER A 74 15.56 -3.75 4.22
CA SER A 74 15.42 -4.85 5.19
C SER A 74 14.24 -4.58 6.12
N PRO A 75 13.65 -5.62 6.76
CA PRO A 75 12.55 -5.43 7.71
C PRO A 75 12.87 -4.51 8.90
N ASP A 76 14.13 -4.48 9.32
CA ASP A 76 14.59 -3.69 10.47
C ASP A 76 15.11 -2.30 10.08
N GLN A 77 14.94 -1.90 8.82
CA GLN A 77 15.39 -0.59 8.38
C GLN A 77 14.58 0.52 9.04
N THR A 78 15.29 1.44 9.71
CA THR A 78 14.74 2.71 10.17
C THR A 78 14.98 3.80 9.13
N LEU A 79 14.05 4.77 9.04
CA LEU A 79 14.22 5.90 8.12
C LEU A 79 15.04 7.00 8.80
N THR A 80 15.89 7.64 8.01
CA THR A 80 16.73 8.74 8.50
C THR A 80 15.93 10.03 8.55
N VAL A 81 15.87 10.63 9.75
CA VAL A 81 15.24 11.95 9.94
C VAL A 81 16.29 13.04 9.84
N VAL A 82 16.03 14.05 9.02
CA VAL A 82 16.80 15.30 8.98
C VAL A 82 16.40 16.14 10.17
N LYS A 83 17.18 16.11 11.24
CA LYS A 83 16.85 16.75 12.54
C LYS A 83 16.43 18.23 12.41
N ALA A 84 17.11 19.00 11.58
CA ALA A 84 16.78 20.43 11.39
C ALA A 84 15.40 20.66 10.75
N LYS A 85 14.86 19.65 10.08
CA LYS A 85 13.55 19.72 9.39
C LYS A 85 12.47 18.92 10.11
N HIS A 86 12.83 18.01 11.02
CA HIS A 86 11.93 17.03 11.62
C HIS A 86 11.13 16.25 10.57
N ARG A 87 11.81 15.86 9.48
CA ARG A 87 11.24 15.10 8.36
C ARG A 87 12.18 14.00 7.94
N VAL A 88 11.62 12.91 7.44
CA VAL A 88 12.41 11.86 6.81
C VAL A 88 13.06 12.38 5.53
N ASP A 89 14.32 11.98 5.28
CA ASP A 89 15.02 12.31 4.05
C ASP A 89 14.58 11.39 2.90
N GLU A 90 13.54 11.80 2.19
CA GLU A 90 12.98 11.03 1.08
C GLU A 90 13.94 10.86 -0.10
N LYS A 91 14.96 11.72 -0.23
CA LYS A 91 15.97 11.60 -1.30
C LYS A 91 16.78 10.32 -1.20
N THR A 92 16.84 9.72 -0.02
CA THR A 92 17.54 8.45 0.25
C THR A 92 16.65 7.23 0.05
N LEU A 93 15.36 7.42 -0.22
CA LEU A 93 14.34 6.40 -0.30
C LEU A 93 13.86 6.20 -1.74
N LYS A 94 13.37 4.99 -2.00
CA LYS A 94 12.61 4.68 -3.21
C LYS A 94 11.12 4.77 -2.87
N SER A 95 10.55 5.97 -3.05
CA SER A 95 9.11 6.16 -2.94
C SER A 95 8.38 5.47 -4.09
N LEU A 96 7.25 4.85 -3.77
CA LEU A 96 6.31 4.26 -4.74
C LEU A 96 5.10 5.15 -4.97
N GLY A 97 5.02 6.27 -4.30
CA GLY A 97 3.95 7.25 -4.38
C GLY A 97 3.52 7.75 -3.02
N GLU A 98 2.62 8.71 -3.04
CA GLU A 98 2.09 9.36 -1.84
C GLU A 98 0.61 9.75 -2.01
N VAL A 99 -0.06 9.96 -0.90
CA VAL A 99 -1.33 10.69 -0.79
C VAL A 99 -1.01 11.93 0.01
N ALA A 100 -0.90 13.07 -0.67
CA ALA A 100 -0.50 14.33 -0.05
C ALA A 100 -1.71 15.19 0.36
N ASP A 101 -1.46 16.16 1.23
CA ASP A 101 -2.38 17.25 1.57
C ASP A 101 -3.78 16.78 2.03
N LEU A 102 -3.85 15.66 2.77
CA LEU A 102 -5.11 15.19 3.35
C LEU A 102 -5.56 16.14 4.48
N LYS A 103 -6.58 16.91 4.19
CA LYS A 103 -7.24 17.76 5.18
C LYS A 103 -7.96 16.90 6.23
N PRO A 104 -8.26 17.46 7.43
CA PRO A 104 -9.10 16.78 8.42
C PRO A 104 -10.38 16.20 7.83
N GLY A 105 -10.65 14.94 8.08
CA GLY A 105 -11.81 14.20 7.56
C GLY A 105 -11.76 13.85 6.07
N ALA A 106 -10.66 14.14 5.36
CA ALA A 106 -10.53 13.86 3.94
C ALA A 106 -10.10 12.40 3.67
N ASP A 107 -10.49 11.90 2.52
CA ASP A 107 -10.09 10.62 1.97
C ASP A 107 -9.14 10.80 0.79
N GLY A 108 -8.20 9.88 0.66
CA GLY A 108 -7.28 9.81 -0.48
C GLY A 108 -7.04 8.38 -0.92
N GLN A 109 -6.39 8.21 -2.06
CA GLN A 109 -6.11 6.89 -2.63
C GLN A 109 -4.75 6.85 -3.31
N LEU A 110 -4.01 5.76 -3.06
CA LEU A 110 -2.79 5.42 -3.78
C LEU A 110 -2.92 4.02 -4.37
N LYS A 111 -2.61 3.87 -5.65
CA LYS A 111 -2.49 2.56 -6.32
C LYS A 111 -1.02 2.28 -6.60
N ALA A 112 -0.54 1.11 -6.19
CA ALA A 112 0.82 0.68 -6.41
C ALA A 112 0.88 -0.81 -6.76
N LYS A 113 1.82 -1.19 -7.63
CA LYS A 113 2.13 -2.60 -7.88
C LYS A 113 3.28 -3.00 -6.97
N LEU A 114 2.99 -3.90 -6.02
CA LEU A 114 3.93 -4.33 -5.01
C LEU A 114 4.58 -5.67 -5.38
N VAL A 115 5.88 -5.78 -5.11
CA VAL A 115 6.63 -7.03 -5.20
C VAL A 115 6.96 -7.53 -3.79
N PRO A 116 7.27 -8.81 -3.58
CA PRO A 116 7.56 -9.33 -2.25
C PRO A 116 8.64 -8.52 -1.52
N GLY A 117 8.43 -8.28 -0.24
CA GLY A 117 9.32 -7.51 0.63
C GLY A 117 8.60 -6.74 1.72
N THR A 118 9.33 -5.89 2.41
CA THR A 118 8.82 -5.05 3.49
C THR A 118 8.70 -3.61 3.01
N TYR A 119 7.62 -2.97 3.37
CA TYR A 119 7.30 -1.59 3.02
C TYR A 119 6.99 -0.80 4.29
N MET A 120 7.17 0.49 4.23
CA MET A 120 6.72 1.41 5.27
C MET A 120 5.80 2.45 4.68
N LEU A 121 4.70 2.69 5.38
CA LEU A 121 3.81 3.82 5.18
C LEU A 121 4.10 4.81 6.30
N PHE A 122 4.23 6.08 5.98
CA PHE A 122 4.49 7.10 7.00
C PHE A 122 4.02 8.48 6.57
N CYS A 123 3.73 9.33 7.55
CA CYS A 123 3.48 10.74 7.33
C CYS A 123 4.80 11.52 7.45
N ASN A 124 5.15 12.31 6.43
CA ASN A 124 6.38 13.11 6.42
C ASN A 124 6.14 14.60 6.66
N ILE A 125 4.97 14.98 7.16
CA ILE A 125 4.76 16.31 7.70
C ILE A 125 5.68 16.50 8.91
N LYS A 126 6.17 17.74 9.09
CA LYS A 126 7.16 18.06 10.13
C LYS A 126 6.78 17.52 11.50
N GLY A 127 7.59 16.59 12.03
CA GLY A 127 7.43 16.00 13.36
C GLY A 127 6.52 14.76 13.42
N HIS A 128 5.67 14.51 12.41
CA HIS A 128 4.66 13.47 12.47
C HIS A 128 5.27 12.05 12.49
N TYR A 129 6.31 11.80 11.68
CA TYR A 129 7.03 10.54 11.73
C TYR A 129 7.64 10.28 13.12
N GLU A 130 8.29 11.30 13.71
CA GLU A 130 8.88 11.21 15.05
C GLU A 130 7.83 11.04 16.16
N ALA A 131 6.60 11.55 15.93
CA ALA A 131 5.44 11.35 16.82
C ALA A 131 4.81 9.96 16.71
N GLY A 132 5.32 9.09 15.82
CA GLY A 132 4.87 7.70 15.69
C GLY A 132 4.01 7.40 14.47
N MET A 133 3.80 8.35 13.57
CA MET A 133 2.93 8.18 12.41
C MET A 133 3.62 7.36 11.29
N HIS A 134 3.77 6.08 11.52
CA HIS A 134 4.30 5.13 10.56
C HIS A 134 3.84 3.70 10.86
N ALA A 135 3.79 2.85 9.83
CA ALA A 135 3.45 1.44 9.96
C ALA A 135 4.15 0.61 8.88
N THR A 136 4.38 -0.67 9.18
CA THR A 136 5.06 -1.61 8.29
C THR A 136 4.08 -2.55 7.63
N LEU A 137 4.21 -2.74 6.30
CA LEU A 137 3.44 -3.68 5.50
C LEU A 137 4.37 -4.78 4.97
N THR A 138 3.99 -6.03 5.13
CA THR A 138 4.67 -7.19 4.54
C THR A 138 3.98 -7.61 3.25
N VAL A 139 4.74 -7.75 2.17
CA VAL A 139 4.24 -8.27 0.89
C VAL A 139 4.81 -9.65 0.66
N THR A 140 3.93 -10.63 0.55
CA THR A 140 4.27 -12.05 0.33
C THR A 140 4.31 -12.39 -1.16
N LYS A 141 4.82 -13.59 -1.48
CA LYS A 141 4.80 -14.15 -2.84
C LYS A 141 3.39 -14.51 -3.28
#